data_7c7a662687dc6d6c8d7ac6f1ac6fae18
#
_entry.id   7c7a662687dc6d6c8d7ac6f1ac6fae18
#
_cell.length_a   1.000
_cell.length_b   1.000
_cell.length_c   1.000
_cell.angle_alpha   90.00
_cell.angle_beta   90.00
_cell.angle_gamma   90.00
#
_symmetry.space_group_name_H-M   'P 1'
#
loop_
_entity.id
_entity.type
_entity.pdbx_description
1 polymer ?
#
loop_
_entity_poly.entity_id
_entity_poly.type
_entity_poly.pdbx_seq_one_letter_code
_entity_poly.pdbx_strand_id
1 'polypeptide(L)'
;MELAGSSLAGFLGATMLWVKAAHIIFVIFLMAGLFMMPRFFVYHHQCAVGSDEDKKWIEREDRLRRIILNPSLTIVWLLGLALAFNGNYWGEIWFIAKFILVIALSGYHGWMIGYFKKLQQGQRPLTEKQLRLLNEVPGVAAAIIVILAVVRP
;
A
#
# COMPACT_ATOMS: atom_id res chain seq x y z
N MET A 1 24.04 33.13 17.17
CA MET A 1 23.33 32.92 15.89
C MET A 1 23.58 31.57 15.27
N GLU A 2 24.81 31.13 15.19
CA GLU A 2 25.12 29.79 14.67
C GLU A 2 24.47 28.66 15.47
N LEU A 3 24.43 28.77 16.80
CA LEU A 3 23.80 27.78 17.65
C LEU A 3 22.28 27.66 17.41
N ALA A 4 21.60 28.76 17.17
CA ALA A 4 20.17 28.76 16.89
C ALA A 4 19.86 28.14 15.54
N GLY A 5 20.63 28.49 14.50
CA GLY A 5 20.50 27.89 13.17
C GLY A 5 20.81 26.40 13.16
N SER A 6 21.85 25.98 13.87
CA SER A 6 22.24 24.59 14.05
C SER A 6 21.18 23.79 14.79
N SER A 7 20.59 24.36 15.86
CA SER A 7 19.49 23.77 16.62
C SER A 7 18.24 23.58 15.77
N LEU A 8 17.87 24.57 14.99
CA LEU A 8 16.71 24.51 14.10
C LEU A 8 16.91 23.46 13.00
N ALA A 9 18.07 23.44 12.37
CA ALA A 9 18.41 22.45 11.35
C ALA A 9 18.40 21.05 11.93
N GLY A 10 18.92 20.86 13.14
CA GLY A 10 18.87 19.58 13.86
C GLY A 10 17.46 19.15 14.20
N PHE A 11 16.63 20.09 14.62
CA PHE A 11 15.20 19.82 14.92
C PHE A 11 14.44 19.40 13.66
N LEU A 12 14.61 20.11 12.55
CA LEU A 12 13.96 19.77 11.29
C LEU A 12 14.45 18.42 10.76
N GLY A 13 15.74 18.12 10.88
CA GLY A 13 16.29 16.83 10.51
C GLY A 13 15.74 15.69 11.35
N ALA A 14 15.63 15.89 12.67
CA ALA A 14 15.04 14.92 13.58
C ALA A 14 13.55 14.71 13.27
N THR A 15 12.81 15.79 13.00
CA THR A 15 11.40 15.70 12.61
C THR A 15 11.24 14.88 11.33
N MET A 16 12.09 15.10 10.33
CA MET A 16 12.05 14.33 9.08
C MET A 16 12.39 12.85 9.27
N LEU A 17 13.26 12.52 10.23
CA LEU A 17 13.54 11.13 10.59
C LEU A 17 12.30 10.45 11.17
N TRP A 18 11.53 11.14 12.01
CA TRP A 18 10.26 10.62 12.52
C TRP A 18 9.22 10.47 11.43
N VAL A 19 9.13 11.43 10.50
CA VAL A 19 8.24 11.34 9.34
C VAL A 19 8.62 10.12 8.49
N LYS A 20 9.91 9.90 8.26
CA LYS A 20 10.40 8.74 7.52
C LYS A 20 10.04 7.43 8.22
N ALA A 21 10.21 7.36 9.55
CA ALA A 21 9.84 6.19 10.32
C ALA A 21 8.33 5.91 10.24
N ALA A 22 7.50 6.93 10.38
CA ALA A 22 6.06 6.81 10.24
C ALA A 22 5.68 6.35 8.83
N HIS A 23 6.31 6.90 7.79
CA HIS A 23 6.09 6.50 6.41
C HIS A 23 6.37 5.00 6.21
N ILE A 24 7.49 4.51 6.72
CA ILE A 24 7.87 3.10 6.62
C ILE A 24 6.87 2.21 7.36
N ILE A 25 6.43 2.62 8.55
CA ILE A 25 5.43 1.87 9.33
C ILE A 25 4.14 1.71 8.53
N PHE A 26 3.63 2.80 7.95
CA PHE A 26 2.39 2.74 7.17
C PHE A 26 2.56 2.04 5.83
N VAL A 27 3.76 2.08 5.24
CA VAL A 27 4.08 1.23 4.07
C VAL A 27 3.96 -0.25 4.43
N ILE A 28 4.46 -0.65 5.60
CA ILE A 28 4.33 -2.03 6.09
C ILE A 28 2.87 -2.42 6.24
N PHE A 29 2.04 -1.56 6.86
CA PHE A 29 0.61 -1.81 7.00
C PHE A 29 -0.08 -1.91 5.65
N LEU A 30 0.22 -0.99 4.73
CA LEU A 30 -0.35 -1.01 3.38
C LEU A 30 0.02 -2.30 2.66
N MET A 31 1.29 -2.69 2.68
CA MET A 31 1.75 -3.90 2.01
C MET A 31 1.15 -5.16 2.62
N ALA A 32 1.03 -5.21 3.95
CA ALA A 32 0.35 -6.31 4.62
C ALA A 32 -1.10 -6.45 4.15
N GLY A 33 -1.83 -5.34 4.07
CA GLY A 33 -3.21 -5.32 3.56
C GLY A 33 -3.30 -5.74 2.09
N LEU A 34 -2.37 -5.28 1.25
CA LEU A 34 -2.31 -5.66 -0.16
C LEU A 34 -1.97 -7.15 -0.37
N PHE A 35 -1.24 -7.75 0.57
CA PHE A 35 -1.01 -9.20 0.57
C PHE A 35 -2.23 -9.99 1.04
N MET A 36 -2.92 -9.49 2.05
CA MET A 36 -4.04 -10.19 2.67
C MET A 36 -5.29 -10.19 1.80
N MET A 37 -5.61 -9.09 1.14
CA MET A 37 -6.84 -8.96 0.39
C MET A 37 -7.00 -10.00 -0.74
N PRO A 38 -5.99 -10.24 -1.60
CA PRO A 38 -6.10 -11.30 -2.61
C PRO A 38 -6.28 -12.69 -2.02
N ARG A 39 -5.65 -12.98 -0.86
CA ARG A 39 -5.86 -14.24 -0.14
C ARG A 39 -7.28 -14.38 0.33
N PHE A 40 -7.86 -13.32 0.85
CA PHE A 40 -9.26 -13.32 1.25
C PHE A 40 -10.16 -13.59 0.04
N PHE A 41 -9.85 -13.02 -1.11
CA PHE A 41 -10.60 -13.27 -2.34
C PHE A 41 -10.53 -14.73 -2.76
N VAL A 42 -9.38 -15.39 -2.62
CA VAL A 42 -9.24 -16.82 -2.93
C VAL A 42 -10.16 -17.65 -2.04
N TYR A 43 -10.14 -17.41 -0.75
CA TYR A 43 -11.01 -18.14 0.20
C TYR A 43 -12.49 -17.81 -0.01
N HIS A 44 -12.79 -16.54 -0.27
CA HIS A 44 -14.15 -16.08 -0.55
C HIS A 44 -14.72 -16.73 -1.82
N HIS A 45 -13.87 -16.90 -2.84
CA HIS A 45 -14.27 -17.54 -4.10
C HIS A 45 -14.80 -18.95 -3.90
N GLN A 46 -14.30 -19.66 -2.90
CA GLN A 46 -14.71 -21.05 -2.59
C GLN A 46 -16.06 -21.12 -1.89
N CYS A 47 -16.57 -20.02 -1.38
CA CYS A 47 -17.83 -19.98 -0.64
C CYS A 47 -19.02 -19.83 -1.58
N ALA A 48 -20.12 -20.49 -1.25
CA ALA A 48 -21.37 -20.34 -1.99
C ALA A 48 -21.94 -18.92 -1.75
N VAL A 49 -22.41 -18.29 -2.82
CA VAL A 49 -23.03 -16.97 -2.76
C VAL A 49 -24.24 -17.00 -1.84
N GLY A 50 -24.31 -16.06 -0.89
CA GLY A 50 -25.40 -15.97 0.08
C GLY A 50 -25.25 -16.86 1.31
N SER A 51 -24.19 -17.69 1.38
CA SER A 51 -23.90 -18.53 2.56
C SER A 51 -23.44 -17.69 3.75
N ASP A 52 -23.46 -18.26 4.95
CA ASP A 52 -22.95 -17.59 6.15
C ASP A 52 -21.46 -17.26 6.03
N GLU A 53 -20.69 -18.15 5.40
CA GLU A 53 -19.27 -17.91 5.15
C GLU A 53 -19.05 -16.79 4.15
N ASP A 54 -19.84 -16.70 3.10
CA ASP A 54 -19.81 -15.59 2.16
C ASP A 54 -19.97 -14.25 2.89
N LYS A 55 -20.94 -14.15 3.78
CA LYS A 55 -21.18 -12.94 4.58
C LYS A 55 -20.01 -12.62 5.51
N LYS A 56 -19.38 -13.64 6.11
CA LYS A 56 -18.21 -13.46 6.97
C LYS A 56 -17.01 -12.92 6.18
N TRP A 57 -16.78 -13.43 4.98
CA TRP A 57 -15.69 -12.93 4.12
C TRP A 57 -15.94 -11.50 3.66
N ILE A 58 -17.16 -11.15 3.31
CA ILE A 58 -17.55 -9.78 2.97
C ILE A 58 -17.22 -8.85 4.14
N GLU A 59 -17.56 -9.23 5.36
CA GLU A 59 -17.26 -8.43 6.55
C GLU A 59 -15.76 -8.27 6.79
N ARG A 60 -14.98 -9.35 6.66
CA ARG A 60 -13.52 -9.31 6.85
C ARG A 60 -12.83 -8.44 5.81
N GLU A 61 -13.23 -8.57 4.56
CA GLU A 61 -12.69 -7.75 3.46
C GLU A 61 -13.06 -6.29 3.65
N ASP A 62 -14.27 -5.99 4.07
CA ASP A 62 -14.71 -4.62 4.35
C ASP A 62 -13.92 -3.98 5.50
N ARG A 63 -13.66 -4.74 6.57
CA ARG A 63 -12.82 -4.27 7.68
C ARG A 63 -11.41 -3.97 7.23
N LEU A 64 -10.80 -4.87 6.46
CA LEU A 64 -9.44 -4.69 5.96
C LEU A 64 -9.35 -3.43 5.12
N ARG A 65 -10.33 -3.21 4.25
CA ARG A 65 -10.41 -2.01 3.41
C ARG A 65 -10.52 -0.73 4.23
N ARG A 66 -11.43 -0.69 5.18
CA ARG A 66 -11.74 0.53 5.96
C ARG A 66 -10.70 0.85 7.02
N ILE A 67 -10.13 -0.17 7.64
CA ILE A 67 -9.25 0.02 8.81
C ILE A 67 -7.78 0.08 8.41
N ILE A 68 -7.37 -0.71 7.42
CA ILE A 68 -5.95 -0.85 7.05
C ILE A 68 -5.66 -0.23 5.69
N LEU A 69 -6.34 -0.67 4.64
CA LEU A 69 -5.97 -0.30 3.26
C LEU A 69 -6.17 1.18 2.96
N ASN A 70 -7.37 1.68 3.14
CA ASN A 70 -7.68 3.07 2.80
C ASN A 70 -6.89 4.08 3.66
N PRO A 71 -6.87 3.95 5.01
CA PRO A 71 -6.09 4.86 5.82
C PRO A 71 -4.59 4.79 5.54
N SER A 72 -4.04 3.58 5.39
CA SER A 72 -2.61 3.40 5.14
C SER A 72 -2.19 3.99 3.80
N LEU A 73 -2.97 3.78 2.75
CA LEU A 73 -2.67 4.35 1.43
C LEU A 73 -2.63 5.88 1.48
N THR A 74 -3.62 6.49 2.13
CA THR A 74 -3.70 7.95 2.29
C THR A 74 -2.49 8.48 3.04
N ILE A 75 -2.16 7.87 4.18
CA ILE A 75 -1.02 8.29 5.02
C ILE A 75 0.31 8.08 4.28
N VAL A 76 0.48 6.96 3.60
CA VAL A 76 1.69 6.68 2.81
C VAL A 76 1.91 7.76 1.75
N TRP A 77 0.86 8.17 1.02
CA TRP A 77 0.98 9.23 0.05
C TRP A 77 1.34 10.58 0.67
N LEU A 78 0.67 10.95 1.78
CA LEU A 78 0.93 12.22 2.46
C LEU A 78 2.36 12.29 2.99
N LEU A 79 2.83 11.26 3.69
CA LEU A 79 4.16 11.22 4.26
C LEU A 79 5.24 11.06 3.19
N GLY A 80 4.96 10.26 2.16
CA GLY A 80 5.88 10.08 1.05
C GLY A 80 6.10 11.36 0.25
N LEU A 81 5.04 12.12 -0.02
CA LEU A 81 5.16 13.42 -0.68
C LEU A 81 5.91 14.43 0.19
N ALA A 82 5.67 14.45 1.50
CA ALA A 82 6.41 15.30 2.42
C ALA A 82 7.92 15.01 2.37
N LEU A 83 8.31 13.75 2.36
CA LEU A 83 9.71 13.33 2.23
C LEU A 83 10.30 13.70 0.87
N ALA A 84 9.53 13.55 -0.20
CA ALA A 84 9.96 13.88 -1.55
C ALA A 84 10.23 15.38 -1.70
N PHE A 85 9.35 16.22 -1.21
CA PHE A 85 9.54 17.68 -1.24
C PHE A 85 10.72 18.12 -0.39
N ASN A 86 10.90 17.52 0.79
CA ASN A 86 12.03 17.85 1.67
C ASN A 86 13.36 17.40 1.07
N GLY A 87 13.41 16.23 0.44
CA GLY A 87 14.64 15.65 -0.11
C GLY A 87 15.02 16.12 -1.51
N ASN A 88 14.09 16.77 -2.22
CA ASN A 88 14.28 17.24 -3.59
C ASN A 88 14.77 16.15 -4.55
N TYR A 89 14.11 14.97 -4.52
CA TYR A 89 14.51 13.80 -5.32
C TYR A 89 13.88 13.75 -6.71
N TRP A 90 13.16 14.78 -7.13
CA TRP A 90 12.32 14.75 -8.34
C TRP A 90 13.07 14.51 -9.63
N GLY A 91 14.36 14.82 -9.69
CA GLY A 91 15.21 14.58 -10.85
C GLY A 91 15.91 13.22 -10.86
N GLU A 92 15.78 12.43 -9.80
CA GLU A 92 16.46 11.14 -9.67
C GLU A 92 15.69 10.03 -10.36
N ILE A 93 16.38 9.21 -11.16
CA ILE A 93 15.75 8.11 -11.90
C ILE A 93 15.15 7.08 -10.96
N TRP A 94 15.84 6.73 -9.88
CA TRP A 94 15.34 5.77 -8.89
C TRP A 94 14.04 6.26 -8.23
N PHE A 95 13.93 7.55 -8.00
CA PHE A 95 12.73 8.16 -7.42
C PHE A 95 11.56 8.09 -8.40
N ILE A 96 11.78 8.43 -9.67
CA ILE A 96 10.75 8.37 -10.71
C ILE A 96 10.23 6.95 -10.88
N ALA A 97 11.14 5.96 -10.94
CA ALA A 97 10.75 4.55 -11.04
C ALA A 97 9.92 4.10 -9.85
N LYS A 98 10.33 4.46 -8.64
CA LYS A 98 9.59 4.18 -7.41
C LYS A 98 8.22 4.84 -7.41
N PHE A 99 8.14 6.09 -7.85
CA PHE A 99 6.90 6.86 -7.91
C PHE A 99 5.89 6.19 -8.87
N ILE A 100 6.35 5.74 -10.04
CA ILE A 100 5.52 5.01 -11.00
C ILE A 100 5.01 3.71 -10.39
N LEU A 101 5.85 2.96 -9.67
CA LEU A 101 5.44 1.72 -9.00
C LEU A 101 4.40 1.98 -7.92
N VAL A 102 4.53 3.07 -7.17
CA VAL A 102 3.55 3.44 -6.13
C VAL A 102 2.21 3.81 -6.77
N ILE A 103 2.23 4.51 -7.91
CA ILE A 103 1.01 4.79 -8.68
C ILE A 103 0.37 3.48 -9.15
N ALA A 104 1.17 2.53 -9.66
CA ALA A 104 0.67 1.24 -10.10
C ALA A 104 0.04 0.44 -8.93
N LEU A 105 0.67 0.46 -7.76
CA LEU A 105 0.10 -0.17 -6.56
C LEU A 105 -1.19 0.50 -6.10
N SER A 106 -1.27 1.83 -6.21
CA SER A 106 -2.49 2.57 -5.89
C SER A 106 -3.63 2.19 -6.84
N GLY A 107 -3.33 2.03 -8.13
CA GLY A 107 -4.28 1.51 -9.12
C GLY A 107 -4.72 0.09 -8.82
N TYR A 108 -3.79 -0.77 -8.42
CA TYR A 108 -4.07 -2.14 -7.99
C TYR A 108 -5.01 -2.16 -6.76
N HIS A 109 -4.75 -1.30 -5.78
CA HIS A 109 -5.62 -1.13 -4.62
C HIS A 109 -7.04 -0.73 -5.03
N GLY A 110 -7.18 0.25 -5.93
CA GLY A 110 -8.47 0.67 -6.44
C GLY A 110 -9.19 -0.45 -7.18
N TRP A 111 -8.47 -1.23 -7.97
CA TRP A 111 -9.01 -2.41 -8.66
C TRP A 111 -9.52 -3.45 -7.65
N MET A 112 -8.77 -3.71 -6.58
CA MET A 112 -9.19 -4.65 -5.53
C MET A 112 -10.47 -4.21 -4.84
N ILE A 113 -10.64 -2.93 -4.59
CA ILE A 113 -11.87 -2.39 -4.00
C ILE A 113 -13.05 -2.59 -4.96
N GLY A 114 -12.86 -2.36 -6.26
CA GLY A 114 -13.86 -2.66 -7.27
C GLY A 114 -14.23 -4.14 -7.31
N TYR A 115 -13.23 -5.02 -7.23
CA TYR A 115 -13.45 -6.46 -7.17
C TYR A 115 -14.21 -6.87 -5.90
N PHE A 116 -13.88 -6.30 -4.76
CA PHE A 116 -14.58 -6.51 -3.50
C PHE A 116 -16.08 -6.17 -3.64
N LYS A 117 -16.40 -5.06 -4.29
CA LYS A 117 -17.79 -4.68 -4.53
C LYS A 117 -18.52 -5.69 -5.40
N LYS A 118 -17.84 -6.26 -6.41
CA LYS A 118 -18.42 -7.33 -7.23
C LYS A 118 -18.68 -8.58 -6.41
N LEU A 119 -17.78 -8.94 -5.49
CA LEU A 119 -17.99 -10.07 -4.59
C LEU A 119 -19.19 -9.84 -3.66
N GLN A 120 -19.38 -8.63 -3.17
CA GLN A 120 -20.56 -8.27 -2.36
C GLN A 120 -21.87 -8.48 -3.13
N GLN A 121 -21.86 -8.26 -4.43
CA GLN A 121 -23.02 -8.44 -5.31
C GLN A 121 -23.22 -9.89 -5.75
N GLY A 122 -22.39 -10.81 -5.26
CA GLY A 122 -22.47 -12.22 -5.61
C GLY A 122 -21.78 -12.58 -6.92
N GLN A 123 -21.03 -11.67 -7.52
CA GLN A 123 -20.29 -11.93 -8.75
C GLN A 123 -18.96 -12.63 -8.44
N ARG A 124 -18.52 -13.51 -9.34
CA ARG A 124 -17.24 -14.23 -9.25
C ARG A 124 -16.53 -14.17 -10.60
N PRO A 125 -16.07 -12.96 -11.05
CA PRO A 125 -15.55 -12.77 -12.41
C PRO A 125 -14.20 -13.43 -12.68
N LEU A 126 -13.38 -13.65 -11.66
CA LEU A 126 -12.06 -14.27 -11.81
C LEU A 126 -12.07 -15.71 -11.30
N THR A 127 -11.19 -16.55 -11.89
CA THR A 127 -10.96 -17.89 -11.39
C THR A 127 -10.05 -17.89 -10.17
N GLU A 128 -10.08 -18.95 -9.40
CA GLU A 128 -9.21 -19.12 -8.22
C GLU A 128 -7.72 -19.00 -8.60
N LYS A 129 -7.32 -19.58 -9.74
CA LYS A 129 -5.95 -19.50 -10.25
C LYS A 129 -5.55 -18.06 -10.54
N GLN A 130 -6.43 -17.28 -11.17
CA GLN A 130 -6.17 -15.86 -11.44
C GLN A 130 -6.01 -15.06 -10.15
N LEU A 131 -6.84 -15.33 -9.14
CA LEU A 131 -6.74 -14.68 -7.84
C LEU A 131 -5.42 -15.00 -7.13
N ARG A 132 -4.96 -16.24 -7.22
CA ARG A 132 -3.66 -16.65 -6.65
C ARG A 132 -2.49 -15.97 -7.34
N LEU A 133 -2.55 -15.81 -8.66
CA LEU A 133 -1.52 -15.08 -9.40
C LEU A 133 -1.49 -13.60 -9.00
N LEU A 134 -2.64 -12.98 -8.79
CA LEU A 134 -2.74 -11.61 -8.33
C LEU A 134 -2.12 -11.40 -6.95
N ASN A 135 -2.13 -12.42 -6.10
CA ASN A 135 -1.52 -12.35 -4.78
C ASN A 135 0.00 -12.13 -4.83
N GLU A 136 0.65 -12.47 -5.94
CA GLU A 136 2.09 -12.30 -6.10
C GLU A 136 2.49 -10.89 -6.56
N VAL A 137 1.56 -10.12 -7.16
CA VAL A 137 1.82 -8.79 -7.68
C VAL A 137 2.37 -7.83 -6.60
N PRO A 138 1.76 -7.71 -5.41
CA PRO A 138 2.29 -6.82 -4.38
C PRO A 138 3.69 -7.23 -3.91
N GLY A 139 4.00 -8.52 -3.85
CA GLY A 139 5.29 -9.01 -3.43
C GLY A 139 6.41 -8.60 -4.37
N VAL A 140 6.21 -8.78 -5.67
CA VAL A 140 7.17 -8.37 -6.69
C VAL A 140 7.36 -6.85 -6.67
N ALA A 141 6.26 -6.10 -6.62
CA ALA A 141 6.31 -4.64 -6.57
C ALA A 141 7.04 -4.14 -5.32
N ALA A 142 6.77 -4.74 -4.16
CA ALA A 142 7.42 -4.39 -2.90
C ALA A 142 8.94 -4.63 -2.98
N ALA A 143 9.37 -5.76 -3.53
CA ALA A 143 10.78 -6.07 -3.69
C ALA A 143 11.48 -5.02 -4.57
N ILE A 144 10.88 -4.65 -5.68
CA ILE A 144 11.44 -3.64 -6.58
C ILE A 144 11.50 -2.27 -5.89
N ILE A 145 10.45 -1.87 -5.18
CA ILE A 145 10.40 -0.59 -4.45
C ILE A 145 11.50 -0.53 -3.39
N VAL A 146 11.70 -1.60 -2.64
CA VAL A 146 12.74 -1.66 -1.60
C VAL A 146 14.14 -1.55 -2.23
N ILE A 147 14.38 -2.25 -3.33
CA ILE A 147 15.66 -2.20 -4.03
C ILE A 147 15.93 -0.77 -4.52
N LEU A 148 14.95 -0.12 -5.13
CA LEU A 148 15.09 1.26 -5.61
C LEU A 148 15.32 2.25 -4.47
N ALA A 149 14.68 2.04 -3.32
CA ALA A 149 14.81 2.93 -2.18
C ALA A 149 16.17 2.76 -1.47
N VAL A 150 16.68 1.54 -1.38
CA VAL A 150 17.92 1.23 -0.62
C VAL A 150 19.14 1.37 -1.50
N VAL A 151 19.14 0.75 -2.68
CA VAL A 151 20.30 0.74 -3.58
C VAL A 151 20.45 2.05 -4.33
N ARG A 152 19.35 2.67 -4.69
CA ARG A 152 19.30 3.96 -5.41
C ARG A 152 20.17 3.98 -6.67
N PRO A 153 19.98 3.02 -7.58
CA PRO A 153 20.75 3.02 -8.83
C PRO A 153 20.39 4.22 -9.71
#